data_3d7ac5cc286b6dcff301562b359235ef
#
_entry.id   3d7ac5cc286b6dcff301562b359235ef
#
_cell.length_a   1.000
_cell.length_b   1.000
_cell.length_c   1.000
_cell.angle_alpha   90.00
_cell.angle_beta   90.00
_cell.angle_gamma   90.00
#
_symmetry.space_group_name_H-M   'P 1'
#
loop_
_entity.id
_entity.type
_entity.pdbx_description
1 polymer ?
#
loop_
_entity_poly.entity_id
_entity_poly.type
_entity_poly.pdbx_seq_one_letter_code
_entity_poly.pdbx_strand_id
1 'polypeptide(L)'
;MDTVFYSDHPAFEGEDCEIRINGNEIVISYSDSDGVVIYKGKDEGNGHFVLECPERRGRATLHQIPTSKFLEGFWVEDGDKGFWRITLP
;
A
#
# COMPACT_ATOMS: atom_id res chain seq x y z
N MET A 1 -2.64 -8.84 1.27
CA MET A 1 -1.60 -7.82 1.55
C MET A 1 -0.79 -8.24 2.75
N ASP A 2 0.50 -8.19 2.61
CA ASP A 2 1.42 -8.45 3.71
C ASP A 2 2.00 -7.13 4.19
N THR A 3 2.01 -6.92 5.50
CA THR A 3 2.51 -5.70 6.13
C THR A 3 3.64 -6.05 7.10
N VAL A 4 4.80 -5.50 6.83
CA VAL A 4 5.96 -5.64 7.71
C VAL A 4 6.21 -4.29 8.36
N PHE A 5 6.44 -4.28 9.67
CA PHE A 5 6.79 -3.08 10.42
C PHE A 5 8.30 -3.03 10.65
N TYR A 6 8.88 -1.87 10.52
CA TYR A 6 10.29 -1.66 10.86
C TYR A 6 10.42 -1.31 12.36
N SER A 7 9.84 -2.19 13.17
CA SER A 7 9.80 -2.10 14.63
C SER A 7 9.60 -3.50 15.19
N ASP A 8 9.37 -3.62 16.49
CA ASP A 8 9.11 -4.91 17.14
C ASP A 8 7.69 -5.42 16.92
N HIS A 9 6.85 -4.65 16.22
CA HIS A 9 5.48 -5.07 15.93
C HIS A 9 5.50 -6.27 14.98
N PRO A 10 4.74 -7.34 15.27
CA PRO A 10 4.63 -8.49 14.39
C PRO A 10 4.08 -8.12 13.01
N ALA A 11 4.53 -8.82 11.98
CA ALA A 11 4.00 -8.65 10.64
C ALA A 11 2.57 -9.19 10.54
N PHE A 12 1.77 -8.58 9.67
CA PHE A 12 0.49 -9.12 9.23
C PHE A 12 0.68 -9.76 7.85
N GLU A 13 0.20 -10.99 7.70
CA GLU A 13 0.31 -11.71 6.44
C GLU A 13 -1.08 -12.09 5.93
N GLY A 14 -1.28 -11.98 4.61
CA GLY A 14 -2.51 -12.41 3.97
C GLY A 14 -3.75 -11.59 4.33
N GLU A 15 -3.58 -10.34 4.74
CA GLU A 15 -4.70 -9.44 5.02
C GLU A 15 -5.44 -9.07 3.75
N ASP A 16 -6.76 -8.97 3.84
CA ASP A 16 -7.58 -8.56 2.71
C ASP A 16 -7.37 -7.09 2.38
N CYS A 17 -7.29 -6.79 1.08
CA CYS A 17 -7.30 -5.42 0.59
C CYS A 17 -7.98 -5.37 -0.77
N GLU A 18 -8.48 -4.20 -1.13
CA GLU A 18 -8.99 -3.93 -2.47
C GLU A 18 -8.03 -3.01 -3.20
N ILE A 19 -7.83 -3.30 -4.49
CA ILE A 19 -7.02 -2.49 -5.37
C ILE A 19 -7.85 -2.13 -6.58
N ARG A 20 -7.92 -0.84 -6.88
CA ARG A 20 -8.59 -0.33 -8.09
C ARG A 20 -7.61 0.51 -8.87
N ILE A 21 -7.43 0.19 -10.12
CA ILE A 21 -6.59 0.96 -11.04
C ILE A 21 -7.48 1.44 -12.17
N ASN A 22 -7.52 2.75 -12.38
CA ASN A 22 -8.32 3.39 -13.39
C ASN A 22 -7.46 4.44 -14.12
N GLY A 23 -7.00 4.10 -15.33
CA GLY A 23 -6.04 4.94 -16.01
C GLY A 23 -4.73 4.99 -15.23
N ASN A 24 -4.30 6.19 -14.86
CA ASN A 24 -3.09 6.37 -14.04
C ASN A 24 -3.38 6.53 -12.54
N GLU A 25 -4.63 6.37 -12.13
CA GLU A 25 -5.01 6.45 -10.73
C GLU A 25 -5.03 5.08 -10.08
N ILE A 26 -4.65 5.03 -8.80
CA ILE A 26 -4.68 3.81 -8.01
C ILE A 26 -5.31 4.11 -6.66
N VAL A 27 -6.17 3.20 -6.20
CA VAL A 27 -6.78 3.24 -4.87
C VAL A 27 -6.55 1.89 -4.22
N ILE A 28 -6.00 1.90 -3.02
CA ILE A 28 -5.83 0.71 -2.19
C ILE A 28 -6.59 0.95 -0.89
N SER A 29 -7.46 0.01 -0.53
CA SER A 29 -8.22 0.10 0.70
C SER A 29 -8.14 -1.20 1.49
N TYR A 30 -8.13 -1.05 2.80
CA TYR A 30 -8.17 -2.16 3.75
C TYR A 30 -8.89 -1.70 5.01
N SER A 31 -9.18 -2.63 5.91
CA SER A 31 -9.83 -2.33 7.19
C SER A 31 -8.91 -2.71 8.33
N ASP A 32 -8.89 -1.90 9.37
CA ASP A 32 -8.27 -2.22 10.64
C ASP A 32 -9.27 -1.99 11.78
N SER A 33 -8.81 -2.05 13.03
CA SER A 33 -9.67 -1.88 14.21
C SER A 33 -10.33 -0.50 14.28
N ASP A 34 -9.77 0.51 13.62
CA ASP A 34 -10.26 1.88 13.62
C ASP A 34 -11.11 2.22 12.39
N GLY A 35 -11.36 1.25 11.51
CA GLY A 35 -12.22 1.41 10.34
C GLY A 35 -11.52 1.19 9.02
N VAL A 36 -12.09 1.77 7.96
CA VAL A 36 -11.58 1.64 6.60
C VAL A 36 -10.45 2.64 6.35
N VAL A 37 -9.36 2.15 5.79
CA VAL A 37 -8.19 2.96 5.40
C VAL A 37 -8.11 2.99 3.88
N ILE A 38 -8.01 4.18 3.31
CA ILE A 38 -7.98 4.38 1.87
C ILE A 38 -6.74 5.18 1.47
N TYR A 39 -5.89 4.55 0.69
CA TYR A 39 -4.73 5.19 0.05
C TYR A 39 -5.05 5.48 -1.40
N LYS A 40 -4.83 6.71 -1.83
CA LYS A 40 -5.06 7.15 -3.21
C LYS A 40 -3.79 7.75 -3.78
N GLY A 41 -3.55 7.50 -5.03
CA GLY A 41 -2.39 8.04 -5.70
C GLY A 41 -2.38 7.82 -7.19
N LYS A 42 -1.18 7.92 -7.77
CA LYS A 42 -0.99 7.87 -9.21
C LYS A 42 0.22 7.03 -9.59
N ASP A 43 0.15 6.47 -10.78
CA ASP A 43 1.29 5.91 -11.48
C ASP A 43 2.16 7.06 -11.99
N GLU A 44 3.36 7.16 -11.43
CA GLU A 44 4.34 8.17 -11.83
C GLU A 44 5.17 7.73 -13.04
N GLY A 45 4.85 6.55 -13.59
CA GLY A 45 5.54 5.96 -14.71
C GLY A 45 6.41 4.77 -14.32
N ASN A 46 6.55 3.83 -15.26
CA ASN A 46 7.40 2.65 -15.10
C ASN A 46 7.06 1.76 -13.90
N GLY A 47 5.77 1.70 -13.54
CA GLY A 47 5.34 0.89 -12.40
C GLY A 47 5.65 1.49 -11.04
N HIS A 48 5.87 2.79 -10.96
CA HIS A 48 6.13 3.51 -9.73
C HIS A 48 4.88 4.27 -9.30
N PHE A 49 4.33 3.92 -8.13
CA PHE A 49 3.10 4.51 -7.61
C PHE A 49 3.39 5.26 -6.32
N VAL A 50 2.83 6.46 -6.21
CA VAL A 50 2.90 7.27 -5.00
C VAL A 50 1.48 7.50 -4.51
N LEU A 51 1.20 7.07 -3.26
CA LEU A 51 -0.13 7.13 -2.66
C LEU A 51 -0.08 7.88 -1.34
N GLU A 52 -1.23 8.45 -0.96
CA GLU A 52 -1.39 9.16 0.31
C GLU A 52 -2.70 8.79 0.99
N CYS A 53 -2.68 8.81 2.31
CA CYS A 53 -3.84 8.70 3.18
C CYS A 53 -3.76 9.79 4.25
N PRO A 54 -4.22 11.03 3.95
CA PRO A 54 -4.07 12.16 4.88
C PRO A 54 -4.66 11.92 6.26
N GLU A 55 -5.79 11.21 6.35
CA GLU A 55 -6.45 10.91 7.63
C GLU A 55 -5.60 10.10 8.60
N ARG A 56 -4.63 9.37 8.06
CA ARG A 56 -3.70 8.55 8.84
C ARG A 56 -2.27 9.07 8.76
N ARG A 57 -2.06 10.27 8.23
CA ARG A 57 -0.72 10.78 7.93
C ARG A 57 0.11 9.74 7.21
N GLY A 58 -0.54 9.08 6.25
CA GLY A 58 -0.01 7.95 5.52
C GLY A 58 0.55 8.32 4.16
N ARG A 59 1.63 7.66 3.79
CA ARG A 59 2.22 7.71 2.46
C ARG A 59 2.74 6.33 2.11
N ALA A 60 2.60 5.96 0.86
CA ALA A 60 3.19 4.73 0.35
C ALA A 60 3.84 4.98 -1.00
N THR A 61 5.00 4.39 -1.19
CA THR A 61 5.70 4.39 -2.48
C THR A 61 5.84 2.94 -2.89
N LEU A 62 5.10 2.56 -3.91
CA LEU A 62 5.00 1.18 -4.34
C LEU A 62 5.54 1.02 -5.76
N HIS A 63 6.07 -0.15 -6.05
CA HIS A 63 6.65 -0.48 -7.34
C HIS A 63 6.13 -1.80 -7.84
N GLN A 64 5.93 -1.89 -9.16
CA GLN A 64 5.61 -3.12 -9.84
C GLN A 64 6.65 -3.38 -10.90
N ILE A 65 7.37 -4.49 -10.78
CA ILE A 65 8.22 -4.99 -11.87
C ILE A 65 7.29 -5.41 -13.00
N PRO A 66 7.51 -5.03 -14.28
CA PRO A 66 6.55 -5.25 -15.36
C PRO A 66 6.06 -6.67 -15.54
N THR A 67 6.86 -7.67 -15.19
CA THR A 67 6.48 -9.09 -15.31
C THR A 67 5.94 -9.68 -14.01
N SER A 68 5.85 -8.87 -12.94
CA SER A 68 5.45 -9.33 -11.63
C SER A 68 3.97 -9.06 -11.36
N LYS A 69 3.36 -9.93 -10.58
CA LYS A 69 2.03 -9.74 -10.05
C LYS A 69 2.02 -9.06 -8.68
N PHE A 70 3.18 -8.68 -8.16
CA PHE A 70 3.30 -8.03 -6.87
C PHE A 70 3.47 -6.53 -7.02
N LEU A 71 2.77 -5.81 -6.16
CA LEU A 71 2.96 -4.38 -5.93
C LEU A 71 3.55 -4.25 -4.54
N GLU A 72 4.74 -3.69 -4.43
CA GLU A 72 5.45 -3.71 -3.15
C GLU A 72 6.28 -2.45 -2.95
N GLY A 73 6.48 -2.08 -1.71
CA GLY A 73 7.28 -0.93 -1.36
C GLY A 73 7.10 -0.45 0.06
N PHE A 74 7.49 0.79 0.27
CA PHE A 74 7.61 1.43 1.56
C PHE A 74 6.34 2.19 1.94
N TRP A 75 5.97 2.13 3.21
CA TRP A 75 4.86 2.92 3.74
C TRP A 75 5.25 3.60 5.06
N VAL A 76 4.58 4.72 5.32
CA VAL A 76 4.60 5.44 6.60
C VAL A 76 3.15 5.75 6.97
N GLU A 77 2.76 5.50 8.20
CA GLU A 77 1.40 5.79 8.67
C GLU A 77 1.44 6.07 10.17
N ASP A 78 0.96 7.24 10.58
CA ASP A 78 0.90 7.64 11.99
C ASP A 78 2.22 7.47 12.74
N GLY A 79 3.34 7.69 12.06
CA GLY A 79 4.68 7.54 12.64
C GLY A 79 5.29 6.15 12.54
N ASP A 80 4.51 5.13 12.22
CA ASP A 80 5.04 3.81 11.92
C ASP A 80 5.56 3.76 10.48
N LYS A 81 6.49 2.84 10.25
CA LYS A 81 7.11 2.63 8.94
C LYS A 81 7.22 1.15 8.64
N GLY A 82 7.19 0.81 7.37
CA GLY A 82 7.36 -0.57 6.99
C GLY A 82 7.31 -0.81 5.50
N PHE A 83 7.01 -2.06 5.17
CA PHE A 83 7.00 -2.58 3.81
C PHE A 83 5.65 -3.26 3.57
N TRP A 84 5.11 -3.06 2.37
CA TRP A 84 3.92 -3.76 1.90
C TRP A 84 4.27 -4.63 0.69
N ARG A 85 3.66 -5.82 0.67
CA ARG A 85 3.57 -6.63 -0.53
C ARG A 85 2.10 -6.93 -0.81
N ILE A 86 1.63 -6.53 -1.98
CA ILE A 86 0.25 -6.71 -2.40
C ILE A 86 0.25 -7.53 -3.68
N THR A 87 -0.54 -8.61 -3.69
CA THR A 87 -0.71 -9.42 -4.90
C THR A 87 -1.81 -8.78 -5.75
N LEU A 88 -1.48 -8.46 -7.00
CA LEU A 88 -2.45 -7.93 -7.94
C LEU A 88 -3.38 -9.04 -8.43
N PRO A 89 -4.67 -8.72 -8.65
CA PRO A 89 -5.63 -9.69 -9.18
C PRO A 89 -5.33 -10.11 -10.61
#